data_9d9eaec6065173d374d71dba283f7e49
#
_entry.id   9d9eaec6065173d374d71dba283f7e49
#
_cell.length_a   1.000
_cell.length_b   1.000
_cell.length_c   1.000
_cell.angle_alpha   90.00
_cell.angle_beta   90.00
_cell.angle_gamma   90.00
#
_symmetry.space_group_name_H-M   'P 1'
#
loop_
_entity.id
_entity.type
_entity.pdbx_description
1 polymer ?
#
loop_
_entity_poly.entity_id
_entity_poly.type
_entity_poly.pdbx_seq_one_letter_code
_entity_poly.pdbx_strand_id
1 'polypeptide(L)'
;MPLFMIVEHFRNGDAAPVYRRFKEHGRLAPDGLAYVSSWVDENLATCYQLMETADRTLLDEWMRHWNDLVEFEVHPVISSQEAAQRVADLEA
;
A
#
# COMPACT_ATOMS: atom_id res chain seq x y z
N MET A 1 3.12 -7.83 -12.93
CA MET A 1 2.98 -8.30 -11.53
C MET A 1 1.75 -7.69 -10.89
N PRO A 2 1.05 -8.40 -10.00
CA PRO A 2 -0.12 -7.86 -9.32
C PRO A 2 0.19 -6.62 -8.50
N LEU A 3 -0.72 -5.65 -8.58
CA LEU A 3 -0.63 -4.39 -7.85
C LEU A 3 -1.68 -4.34 -6.75
N PHE A 4 -1.31 -3.71 -5.65
CA PHE A 4 -2.21 -3.52 -4.52
C PHE A 4 -2.14 -2.08 -4.03
N MET A 5 -3.29 -1.44 -3.93
CA MET A 5 -3.39 -0.14 -3.26
C MET A 5 -3.62 -0.38 -1.79
N ILE A 6 -2.68 0.08 -0.97
CA ILE A 6 -2.75 -0.07 0.48
C ILE A 6 -3.19 1.28 1.04
N VAL A 7 -4.32 1.29 1.74
CA VAL A 7 -4.79 2.49 2.42
C VAL A 7 -4.42 2.33 3.89
N GLU A 8 -3.63 3.27 4.39
CA GLU A 8 -3.06 3.21 5.73
C GLU A 8 -3.67 4.32 6.57
N HIS A 9 -4.54 3.95 7.51
CA HIS A 9 -5.14 4.89 8.44
C HIS A 9 -4.25 4.95 9.68
N PHE A 10 -3.57 6.07 9.88
CA PHE A 10 -2.70 6.24 11.05
C PHE A 10 -3.54 6.26 12.31
N ARG A 11 -3.20 5.41 13.29
CA ARG A 11 -3.96 5.31 14.53
C ARG A 11 -3.93 6.66 15.26
N ASN A 12 -5.08 7.08 15.75
CA ASN A 12 -5.28 8.38 16.41
C ASN A 12 -5.01 9.57 15.48
N GLY A 13 -4.97 9.32 14.15
CA GLY A 13 -4.63 10.37 13.19
C GLY A 13 -3.22 10.91 13.36
N ASP A 14 -2.31 10.13 13.95
CA ASP A 14 -0.97 10.58 14.32
C ASP A 14 0.10 9.97 13.41
N ALA A 15 0.64 10.80 12.52
CA ALA A 15 1.69 10.39 11.58
C ALA A 15 3.08 10.31 12.24
N ALA A 16 3.30 11.01 13.34
CA ALA A 16 4.64 11.15 13.91
C ALA A 16 5.32 9.82 14.25
N PRO A 17 4.67 8.86 14.96
CA PRO A 17 5.33 7.59 15.25
C PRO A 17 5.60 6.76 14.00
N VAL A 18 4.75 6.86 12.97
CA VAL A 18 4.94 6.15 11.70
C VAL A 18 6.20 6.64 11.01
N TYR A 19 6.34 7.95 10.86
CA TYR A 19 7.51 8.54 10.19
C TYR A 19 8.79 8.38 11.01
N ARG A 20 8.67 8.33 12.34
CA ARG A 20 9.82 8.06 13.20
C ARG A 20 10.37 6.65 12.95
N ARG A 21 9.48 5.64 12.91
CA ARG A 21 9.91 4.26 12.62
C ARG A 21 10.47 4.15 11.20
N PHE A 22 9.84 4.81 10.24
CA PHE A 22 10.33 4.82 8.87
C PHE A 22 11.76 5.39 8.79
N LYS A 23 12.01 6.47 9.50
CA LYS A 23 13.34 7.09 9.53
C LYS A 23 14.39 6.15 10.12
N GLU A 24 14.02 5.41 11.16
CA GLU A 24 14.95 4.53 11.87
C GLU A 24 15.18 3.19 11.16
N HIS A 25 14.14 2.62 10.56
CA HIS A 25 14.16 1.24 10.06
C HIS A 25 13.77 1.11 8.58
N GLY A 26 13.40 2.17 7.91
CA GLY A 26 12.92 2.15 6.55
C GLY A 26 11.52 1.54 6.45
N ARG A 27 11.17 1.08 5.26
CA ARG A 27 9.82 0.58 4.98
C ARG A 27 9.56 -0.80 5.58
N LEU A 28 10.60 -1.58 5.81
CA LEU A 28 10.51 -2.95 6.33
C LEU A 28 9.78 -3.90 5.38
N ALA A 29 9.80 -3.60 4.09
CA ALA A 29 9.22 -4.49 3.09
C ALA A 29 10.14 -5.69 2.87
N PRO A 30 9.60 -6.93 2.93
CA PRO A 30 10.41 -8.11 2.65
C PRO A 30 10.78 -8.19 1.16
N ASP A 31 11.78 -9.00 0.84
CA ASP A 31 12.16 -9.27 -0.54
C ASP A 31 10.96 -9.84 -1.29
N GLY A 32 10.75 -9.37 -2.51
CA GLY A 32 9.62 -9.79 -3.33
C GLY A 32 8.40 -8.89 -3.22
N LEU A 33 8.41 -7.94 -2.29
CA LEU A 33 7.38 -6.90 -2.18
C LEU A 33 8.00 -5.57 -2.56
N ALA A 34 7.58 -5.01 -3.70
CA ALA A 34 8.15 -3.79 -4.23
C ALA A 34 7.25 -2.58 -3.95
N TYR A 35 7.88 -1.51 -3.50
CA TYR A 35 7.24 -0.21 -3.37
C TYR A 35 7.21 0.45 -4.75
N VAL A 36 6.02 0.94 -5.16
CA VAL A 36 5.87 1.64 -6.44
C VAL A 36 5.76 3.14 -6.22
N SER A 37 4.80 3.57 -5.42
CA SER A 37 4.56 4.99 -5.18
C SER A 37 3.65 5.17 -3.96
N SER A 38 3.64 6.37 -3.38
CA SER A 38 2.75 6.66 -2.27
C SER A 38 2.39 8.14 -2.19
N TRP A 39 1.25 8.41 -1.59
CA TRP A 39 0.72 9.73 -1.35
C TRP A 39 0.13 9.78 0.05
N VAL A 40 0.23 10.91 0.70
CA VAL A 40 -0.32 11.10 2.04
C VAL A 40 -1.35 12.23 1.98
N ASP A 41 -2.50 12.01 2.62
CA ASP A 41 -3.52 13.05 2.74
C ASP A 41 -2.90 14.29 3.39
N GLU A 42 -3.27 15.46 2.93
CA GLU A 42 -2.70 16.70 3.47
C GLU A 42 -2.97 16.89 4.98
N ASN A 43 -3.95 16.16 5.52
CA ASN A 43 -4.21 16.14 6.97
C ASN A 43 -3.22 15.26 7.74
N LEU A 44 -2.35 14.54 7.04
CA LEU A 44 -1.37 13.61 7.62
C LEU A 44 -2.01 12.47 8.44
N ALA A 45 -3.22 12.07 8.05
CA ALA A 45 -3.95 11.00 8.76
C ALA A 45 -4.00 9.69 7.98
N THR A 46 -3.85 9.74 6.66
CA THR A 46 -4.00 8.58 5.78
C THR A 46 -2.93 8.58 4.70
N CYS A 47 -2.35 7.40 4.46
CA CYS A 47 -1.40 7.19 3.37
C CYS A 47 -2.00 6.23 2.35
N TYR A 48 -1.79 6.52 1.07
CA TYR A 48 -2.18 5.66 -0.04
C TYR A 48 -0.90 5.16 -0.69
N GLN A 49 -0.62 3.86 -0.59
CA GLN A 49 0.65 3.30 -1.04
C GLN A 49 0.41 2.18 -2.04
N LEU A 50 1.03 2.31 -3.21
CA LEU A 50 0.95 1.31 -4.26
C LEU A 50 2.13 0.35 -4.13
N MET A 51 1.81 -0.93 -3.94
CA MET A 51 2.80 -1.99 -3.79
C MET A 51 2.59 -3.06 -4.84
N GLU A 52 3.64 -3.77 -5.17
CA GLU A 52 3.62 -4.81 -6.20
C GLU A 52 4.24 -6.08 -5.67
N THR A 53 3.52 -7.20 -5.82
CA THR A 53 4.06 -8.51 -5.47
C THR A 53 3.28 -9.61 -6.17
N ALA A 54 3.96 -10.71 -6.49
CA ALA A 54 3.30 -11.93 -6.96
C ALA A 54 2.79 -12.79 -5.80
N ASP A 55 3.21 -12.49 -4.57
CA ASP A 55 2.88 -13.26 -3.37
C ASP A 55 2.22 -12.37 -2.33
N ARG A 56 0.89 -12.48 -2.20
CA ARG A 56 0.11 -11.67 -1.27
C ARG A 56 0.52 -11.87 0.20
N THR A 57 1.07 -13.03 0.54
CA THR A 57 1.51 -13.27 1.92
C THR A 57 2.61 -12.31 2.37
N LEU A 58 3.36 -11.75 1.41
CA LEU A 58 4.39 -10.75 1.71
C LEU A 58 3.78 -9.43 2.18
N LEU A 59 2.56 -9.10 1.73
CA LEU A 59 1.83 -7.95 2.25
C LEU A 59 1.49 -8.15 3.73
N ASP A 60 1.02 -9.35 4.08
CA ASP A 60 0.68 -9.67 5.47
C ASP A 60 1.91 -9.58 6.37
N GLU A 61 3.05 -10.09 5.89
CA GLU A 61 4.31 -10.00 6.60
C GLU A 61 4.74 -8.55 6.82
N TRP A 62 4.66 -7.73 5.77
CA TRP A 62 5.00 -6.32 5.86
C TRP A 62 4.06 -5.58 6.82
N MET A 63 2.76 -5.79 6.72
CA MET A 63 1.79 -5.11 7.57
C MET A 63 1.98 -5.43 9.06
N ARG A 64 2.49 -6.62 9.40
CA ARG A 64 2.76 -6.97 10.79
C ARG A 64 3.80 -6.05 11.45
N HIS A 65 4.67 -5.46 10.67
CA HIS A 65 5.66 -4.51 11.19
C HIS A 65 5.05 -3.15 11.54
N TRP A 66 3.82 -2.88 11.09
CA TRP A 66 3.22 -1.54 11.18
C TRP A 66 1.83 -1.53 11.82
N ASN A 67 1.21 -2.69 12.04
CA ASN A 67 -0.19 -2.74 12.45
C ASN A 67 -0.46 -2.19 13.85
N ASP A 68 0.57 -1.97 14.65
CA ASP A 68 0.44 -1.27 15.94
C ASP A 68 0.20 0.23 15.77
N LEU A 69 0.65 0.81 14.66
CA LEU A 69 0.55 2.24 14.37
C LEU A 69 -0.47 2.57 13.29
N VAL A 70 -0.89 1.57 12.51
CA VAL A 70 -1.66 1.77 11.28
C VAL A 70 -2.76 0.74 11.17
N GLU A 71 -3.95 1.16 10.73
CA GLU A 71 -4.99 0.26 10.25
C GLU A 71 -4.92 0.20 8.73
N PHE A 72 -4.90 -1.01 8.18
CA PHE A 72 -4.71 -1.22 6.75
C PHE A 72 -5.98 -1.61 6.03
N GLU A 73 -6.16 -1.09 4.81
CA GLU A 73 -7.09 -1.64 3.83
C GLU A 73 -6.26 -2.04 2.61
N VAL A 74 -6.53 -3.21 2.04
CA VAL A 74 -5.79 -3.73 0.88
C VAL A 74 -6.76 -3.88 -0.29
N HIS A 75 -6.47 -3.21 -1.39
CA HIS A 75 -7.28 -3.26 -2.60
C HIS A 75 -6.44 -3.75 -3.78
N PRO A 76 -6.71 -4.94 -4.33
CA PRO A 76 -6.10 -5.35 -5.59
C PRO A 76 -6.53 -4.36 -6.67
N VAL A 77 -5.58 -3.84 -7.43
CA VAL A 77 -5.87 -2.82 -8.44
C VAL A 77 -5.17 -3.14 -9.75
N ILE A 78 -5.71 -2.57 -10.83
CA ILE A 78 -5.05 -2.55 -12.14
C ILE A 78 -4.98 -1.11 -12.60
N SER A 79 -4.13 -0.82 -13.56
CA SER A 79 -4.05 0.53 -14.13
C SER A 79 -5.34 0.86 -14.88
N SER A 80 -5.61 2.14 -15.03
CA SER A 80 -6.75 2.60 -15.85
C SER A 80 -6.62 2.14 -17.30
N GLN A 81 -5.39 2.05 -17.80
CA GLN A 81 -5.13 1.55 -19.15
C GLN A 81 -5.54 0.08 -19.28
N GLU A 82 -5.15 -0.76 -18.31
CA GLU A 82 -5.55 -2.16 -18.32
C GLU A 82 -7.06 -2.31 -18.15
N ALA A 83 -7.66 -1.49 -17.28
CA ALA A 83 -9.11 -1.50 -17.08
C ALA A 83 -9.84 -1.17 -18.39
N ALA A 84 -9.38 -0.17 -19.14
CA ALA A 84 -9.96 0.21 -20.42
C ALA A 84 -9.88 -0.95 -21.42
N GLN A 85 -8.76 -1.66 -21.44
CA GLN A 85 -8.58 -2.81 -22.33
C GLN A 85 -9.54 -3.96 -21.96
N ARG A 86 -9.69 -4.23 -20.66
CA ARG A 86 -10.62 -5.28 -20.21
C ARG A 86 -12.07 -4.95 -20.55
N VAL A 87 -12.46 -3.70 -20.40
CA VAL A 87 -13.81 -3.25 -20.76
C VAL A 87 -14.04 -3.40 -22.27
N ALA A 88 -13.06 -3.02 -23.08
CA ALA A 88 -13.14 -3.19 -24.53
C ALA A 88 -13.30 -4.66 -24.91
N ASP A 89 -12.56 -5.55 -24.25
CA ASP A 89 -12.65 -6.99 -24.50
C ASP A 89 -14.03 -7.55 -24.11
N LEU A 90 -14.65 -7.03 -23.04
CA LEU A 90 -15.97 -7.45 -22.62
C LEU A 90 -17.09 -7.03 -23.59
N GLU A 91 -16.87 -5.93 -24.33
CA GLU A 91 -17.83 -5.39 -25.29
C GLU A 91 -17.64 -5.93 -26.70
N ALA A 92 -16.58 -6.66 -26.93
CA ALA A 92 -16.24 -7.18 -28.25
C ALA A 92 -17.15 -8.36 -28.66
#